data_f129d3b754b3c80e9a934e185373ae87
#
_entry.id   f129d3b754b3c80e9a934e185373ae87
#
_cell.length_a   1.000
_cell.length_b   1.000
_cell.length_c   1.000
_cell.angle_alpha   90.00
_cell.angle_beta   90.00
_cell.angle_gamma   90.00
#
_symmetry.space_group_name_H-M   'P 1'
#
loop_
_entity.id
_entity.type
_entity.pdbx_description
1 polymer ?
#
loop_
_entity_poly.entity_id
_entity_poly.type
_entity_poly.pdbx_seq_one_letter_code
_entity_poly.pdbx_strand_id
1 'polypeptide(L)'
;MTTDLASMEKIIVLDFGSQYNQLLTRRIREFGVFSELLSHRTTAEDIKKMDNVKGIIFSGGPNSVYAEGAFTVDSAIYDLGIPILGVCYGMQLMTVEFGGTVKKAKNREYGRSDISILQSENKLFKGLDTTETVLMSHGDLVTDIPIEFEVTATNAQCPVAAFANEARNFYGVQFHPEVRHSVHGNEMLRNFAFDICGCKADWSIANFIDIEIEKIRETVGDKRVLLGLSGGVDSSVVGVLLQKAIGDQLTCIFVDHGLLRKGEAEQVMESLSGKFGLNIILVDAKERFLSKLAGVSDPEQKRKIIGNEFIYVFDDEATKLDGIEFLAQGTLYTDVIESGTETAQTIKSHHNVGGLPEDMQFKLIEPLNTLFKDEVRELGTELGMPDSIVWRQPFPGPGLGIRVLGEITEEKLEIVRESDAILREEIAKAGLDRDVWQYFTVLPGIRSVGVMGDGRTYDYTIGIRAVTSIDGMTSEWARIPYEVLDTISRRIVNEVEHVNRIVYDITSKPPATIEWE
;
A
#
# COMPACT_ATOMS: atom_id res chain seq x y z
N MET A 1 1.35 -30.78 11.24
CA MET A 1 1.22 -29.63 12.14
C MET A 1 0.94 -28.46 11.24
N THR A 2 -0.29 -27.97 11.22
CA THR A 2 -0.67 -26.76 10.48
C THR A 2 0.07 -25.60 11.12
N THR A 3 0.99 -24.99 10.39
CA THR A 3 1.69 -23.77 10.83
C THR A 3 0.68 -22.64 10.68
N ASP A 4 0.16 -22.10 11.77
CA ASP A 4 -0.67 -20.89 11.78
C ASP A 4 0.25 -19.65 11.78
N LEU A 5 -0.16 -18.54 11.15
CA LEU A 5 0.54 -17.25 11.24
C LEU A 5 0.78 -16.84 12.71
N ALA A 6 -0.17 -17.16 13.60
CA ALA A 6 -0.02 -16.95 15.02
C ALA A 6 1.19 -17.70 15.61
N SER A 7 1.55 -18.87 15.05
CA SER A 7 2.65 -19.71 15.54
C SER A 7 4.04 -19.33 15.01
N MET A 8 4.13 -18.44 14.02
CA MET A 8 5.41 -17.95 13.49
C MET A 8 6.15 -17.08 14.50
N GLU A 9 7.48 -17.16 14.47
CA GLU A 9 8.30 -16.20 15.24
C GLU A 9 8.15 -14.80 14.67
N LYS A 10 7.88 -13.83 15.56
CA LYS A 10 7.53 -12.48 15.12
C LYS A 10 8.23 -11.38 15.91
N ILE A 11 8.43 -10.25 15.22
CA ILE A 11 8.80 -8.98 15.83
C ILE A 11 7.61 -8.03 15.69
N ILE A 12 7.11 -7.51 16.81
CA ILE A 12 6.04 -6.52 16.79
C ILE A 12 6.61 -5.11 16.79
N VAL A 13 5.96 -4.21 16.06
CA VAL A 13 6.29 -2.78 16.02
C VAL A 13 5.17 -2.04 16.72
N LEU A 14 5.46 -1.30 17.78
CA LEU A 14 4.49 -0.40 18.43
C LEU A 14 4.54 0.97 17.77
N ASP A 15 3.39 1.45 17.33
CA ASP A 15 3.23 2.69 16.56
C ASP A 15 3.03 3.90 17.46
N PHE A 16 3.98 4.83 17.43
CA PHE A 16 3.91 6.14 18.10
C PHE A 16 3.63 7.30 17.11
N GLY A 17 3.06 7.01 15.95
CA GLY A 17 2.66 8.00 14.95
C GLY A 17 3.77 8.41 13.97
N SER A 18 4.80 7.57 13.79
CA SER A 18 5.84 7.83 12.79
C SER A 18 5.28 7.69 11.38
N GLN A 19 5.69 8.58 10.49
CA GLN A 19 5.47 8.40 9.04
C GLN A 19 6.25 7.19 8.45
N TYR A 20 7.19 6.61 9.20
CA TYR A 20 8.03 5.48 8.77
C TYR A 20 7.70 4.16 9.49
N ASN A 21 6.65 4.12 10.32
CA ASN A 21 6.29 2.94 11.11
C ASN A 21 6.09 1.67 10.27
N GLN A 22 5.40 1.79 9.12
CA GLN A 22 5.19 0.68 8.20
C GLN A 22 6.49 0.17 7.57
N LEU A 23 7.50 1.05 7.38
CA LEU A 23 8.79 0.65 6.85
C LEU A 23 9.54 -0.28 7.80
N LEU A 24 9.45 -0.07 9.12
CA LEU A 24 10.04 -0.98 10.12
C LEU A 24 9.47 -2.39 9.94
N THR A 25 8.14 -2.52 9.92
CA THR A 25 7.46 -3.81 9.71
C THR A 25 7.88 -4.46 8.39
N ARG A 26 7.92 -3.70 7.30
CA ARG A 26 8.33 -4.20 5.97
C ARG A 26 9.78 -4.68 5.95
N ARG A 27 10.73 -3.92 6.55
CA ARG A 27 12.13 -4.31 6.61
C ARG A 27 12.34 -5.64 7.33
N ILE A 28 11.63 -5.84 8.44
CA ILE A 28 11.69 -7.12 9.17
C ILE A 28 11.15 -8.27 8.31
N ARG A 29 10.06 -8.06 7.58
CA ARG A 29 9.49 -9.07 6.67
C ARG A 29 10.39 -9.38 5.47
N GLU A 30 11.08 -8.39 4.92
CA GLU A 30 12.08 -8.57 3.87
C GLU A 30 13.22 -9.51 4.29
N PHE A 31 13.49 -9.66 5.59
CA PHE A 31 14.45 -10.61 6.13
C PHE A 31 13.87 -12.03 6.33
N GLY A 32 12.61 -12.23 6.01
CA GLY A 32 11.91 -13.50 6.23
C GLY A 32 11.43 -13.69 7.67
N VAL A 33 11.27 -12.64 8.45
CA VAL A 33 10.70 -12.67 9.80
C VAL A 33 9.33 -12.00 9.79
N PHE A 34 8.30 -12.67 10.30
CA PHE A 34 6.97 -12.07 10.37
C PHE A 34 6.96 -10.86 11.31
N SER A 35 6.26 -9.80 10.92
CA SER A 35 6.16 -8.58 11.73
C SER A 35 4.79 -7.94 11.60
N GLU A 36 4.30 -7.42 12.71
CA GLU A 36 3.01 -6.72 12.82
C GLU A 36 3.19 -5.33 13.41
N LEU A 37 2.42 -4.37 12.90
CA LEU A 37 2.33 -3.01 13.44
C LEU A 37 1.12 -2.94 14.37
N LEU A 38 1.36 -2.61 15.64
CA LEU A 38 0.34 -2.53 16.68
C LEU A 38 0.29 -1.12 17.28
N SER A 39 -0.85 -0.76 17.85
CA SER A 39 -0.98 0.52 18.56
C SER A 39 -0.02 0.61 19.77
N HIS A 40 0.50 1.81 20.07
CA HIS A 40 1.24 2.09 21.30
C HIS A 40 0.41 1.77 22.58
N ARG A 41 -0.91 1.63 22.46
CA ARG A 41 -1.82 1.25 23.55
C ARG A 41 -1.85 -0.24 23.85
N THR A 42 -1.17 -1.07 23.03
CA THR A 42 -1.06 -2.51 23.26
C THR A 42 -0.40 -2.75 24.60
N THR A 43 -1.05 -3.55 25.45
CA THR A 43 -0.58 -3.81 26.82
C THR A 43 0.37 -5.02 26.88
N ALA A 44 1.12 -5.14 27.96
CA ALA A 44 1.92 -6.33 28.22
C ALA A 44 1.08 -7.60 28.29
N GLU A 45 -0.16 -7.50 28.77
CA GLU A 45 -1.11 -8.64 28.80
C GLU A 45 -1.56 -9.06 27.40
N ASP A 46 -1.70 -8.11 26.48
CA ASP A 46 -2.02 -8.43 25.08
C ASP A 46 -0.84 -9.11 24.40
N ILE A 47 0.39 -8.63 24.63
CA ILE A 47 1.60 -9.24 24.09
C ILE A 47 1.81 -10.66 24.63
N LYS A 48 1.54 -10.91 25.92
CA LYS A 48 1.62 -12.25 26.52
C LYS A 48 0.65 -13.27 25.91
N LYS A 49 -0.48 -12.80 25.33
CA LYS A 49 -1.43 -13.65 24.63
C LYS A 49 -1.00 -14.00 23.20
N MET A 50 -0.01 -13.26 22.68
CA MET A 50 0.54 -13.52 21.34
C MET A 50 1.61 -14.59 21.42
N ASP A 51 1.51 -15.58 20.55
CA ASP A 51 2.51 -16.64 20.46
C ASP A 51 3.80 -16.12 19.78
N ASN A 52 4.95 -16.61 20.25
CA ASN A 52 6.24 -16.47 19.61
C ASN A 52 6.71 -15.03 19.30
N VAL A 53 6.37 -14.05 20.14
CA VAL A 53 6.94 -12.71 20.06
C VAL A 53 8.41 -12.76 20.52
N LYS A 54 9.33 -12.51 19.60
CA LYS A 54 10.80 -12.58 19.81
C LYS A 54 11.44 -11.21 20.03
N GLY A 55 10.81 -10.15 19.56
CA GLY A 55 11.33 -8.80 19.70
C GLY A 55 10.22 -7.76 19.59
N ILE A 56 10.49 -6.58 20.14
CA ILE A 56 9.59 -5.43 20.10
C ILE A 56 10.38 -4.23 19.57
N ILE A 57 9.81 -3.51 18.60
CA ILE A 57 10.36 -2.23 18.12
C ILE A 57 9.40 -1.12 18.51
N PHE A 58 9.91 -0.08 19.17
CA PHE A 58 9.18 1.17 19.39
C PHE A 58 9.49 2.11 18.24
N SER A 59 8.50 2.50 17.46
CA SER A 59 8.70 3.37 16.31
C SER A 59 9.08 4.80 16.71
N GLY A 60 9.42 5.62 15.72
CA GLY A 60 9.48 7.07 15.89
C GLY A 60 8.10 7.67 16.16
N GLY A 61 8.06 8.97 16.39
CA GLY A 61 6.82 9.71 16.61
C GLY A 61 7.01 11.22 16.40
N PRO A 62 5.91 11.97 16.13
CA PRO A 62 5.98 13.39 15.82
C PRO A 62 6.11 14.27 17.07
N ASN A 63 5.80 13.74 18.25
CA ASN A 63 5.69 14.49 19.48
C ASN A 63 6.98 14.45 20.31
N SER A 64 7.11 15.38 21.27
CA SER A 64 8.10 15.31 22.34
C SER A 64 7.60 14.41 23.47
N VAL A 65 8.47 13.56 24.04
CA VAL A 65 8.10 12.63 25.14
C VAL A 65 7.65 13.34 26.43
N TYR A 66 7.94 14.63 26.57
CA TYR A 66 7.54 15.47 27.68
C TYR A 66 6.37 16.41 27.37
N ALA A 67 5.77 16.30 26.17
CA ALA A 67 4.59 17.09 25.81
C ALA A 67 3.34 16.59 26.53
N GLU A 68 2.39 17.49 26.77
CA GLU A 68 1.07 17.11 27.28
C GLU A 68 0.37 16.21 26.24
N GLY A 69 -0.10 15.04 26.67
CA GLY A 69 -0.70 14.03 25.77
C GLY A 69 0.33 13.24 24.94
N ALA A 70 1.61 13.25 25.31
CA ALA A 70 2.62 12.40 24.69
C ALA A 70 2.21 10.92 24.73
N PHE A 71 2.49 10.21 23.65
CA PHE A 71 2.24 8.78 23.59
C PHE A 71 3.15 8.04 24.56
N THR A 72 2.57 7.14 25.34
CA THR A 72 3.28 6.30 26.31
C THR A 72 3.06 4.83 25.96
N VAL A 73 3.81 3.97 26.60
CA VAL A 73 3.68 2.52 26.53
C VAL A 73 3.33 1.98 27.92
N ASP A 74 2.69 0.82 27.97
CA ASP A 74 2.54 0.08 29.23
C ASP A 74 3.94 -0.32 29.74
N SER A 75 4.36 0.23 30.89
CA SER A 75 5.69 -0.01 31.46
C SER A 75 5.96 -1.48 31.78
N ALA A 76 4.92 -2.29 31.99
CA ALA A 76 5.07 -3.73 32.18
C ALA A 76 5.64 -4.46 30.93
N ILE A 77 5.65 -3.82 29.76
CA ILE A 77 6.29 -4.35 28.54
C ILE A 77 7.79 -4.54 28.74
N TYR A 78 8.44 -3.63 29.46
CA TYR A 78 9.87 -3.73 29.73
C TYR A 78 10.26 -4.91 30.62
N ASP A 79 9.30 -5.54 31.31
CA ASP A 79 9.51 -6.68 32.19
C ASP A 79 9.14 -8.03 31.55
N LEU A 80 8.78 -8.03 30.26
CA LEU A 80 8.45 -9.23 29.51
C LEU A 80 9.66 -10.15 29.20
N GLY A 81 10.88 -9.62 29.38
CA GLY A 81 12.11 -10.35 29.01
C GLY A 81 12.31 -10.48 27.49
N ILE A 82 11.59 -9.69 26.70
CA ILE A 82 11.69 -9.64 25.24
C ILE A 82 12.64 -8.51 24.84
N PRO A 83 13.58 -8.72 23.89
CA PRO A 83 14.44 -7.67 23.36
C PRO A 83 13.65 -6.47 22.83
N ILE A 84 14.12 -5.25 23.09
CA ILE A 84 13.47 -4.01 22.65
C ILE A 84 14.44 -3.12 21.89
N LEU A 85 14.00 -2.61 20.72
CA LEU A 85 14.69 -1.57 19.95
C LEU A 85 13.82 -0.31 19.91
N GLY A 86 14.29 0.78 20.51
CA GLY A 86 13.67 2.10 20.40
C GLY A 86 14.26 2.90 19.24
N VAL A 87 13.41 3.37 18.32
CA VAL A 87 13.80 4.21 17.18
C VAL A 87 13.31 5.63 17.40
N CYS A 88 14.20 6.62 17.39
CA CYS A 88 13.91 8.04 17.54
C CYS A 88 13.05 8.33 18.79
N TYR A 89 11.74 8.55 18.65
CA TYR A 89 10.82 8.71 19.77
C TYR A 89 10.85 7.51 20.72
N GLY A 90 10.89 6.28 20.19
CA GLY A 90 10.96 5.06 20.99
C GLY A 90 12.21 4.99 21.87
N MET A 91 13.36 5.46 21.37
CA MET A 91 14.59 5.60 22.16
C MET A 91 14.40 6.63 23.29
N GLN A 92 13.80 7.78 22.98
CA GLN A 92 13.55 8.85 23.95
C GLN A 92 12.56 8.39 25.03
N LEU A 93 11.53 7.62 24.66
CA LEU A 93 10.57 7.05 25.60
C LEU A 93 11.26 6.09 26.58
N MET A 94 12.12 5.19 26.10
CA MET A 94 12.94 4.33 26.95
C MET A 94 13.85 5.13 27.88
N THR A 95 14.44 6.21 27.36
CA THR A 95 15.30 7.09 28.17
C THR A 95 14.56 7.64 29.39
N VAL A 96 13.35 8.16 29.17
CA VAL A 96 12.54 8.75 30.27
C VAL A 96 12.06 7.66 31.23
N GLU A 97 11.64 6.51 30.74
CA GLU A 97 11.16 5.40 31.58
C GLU A 97 12.23 4.93 32.57
N PHE A 98 13.49 4.85 32.14
CA PHE A 98 14.60 4.41 32.99
C PHE A 98 15.33 5.57 33.73
N GLY A 99 14.73 6.77 33.77
CA GLY A 99 15.21 7.88 34.55
C GLY A 99 16.32 8.72 33.92
N GLY A 100 16.54 8.58 32.62
CA GLY A 100 17.37 9.48 31.82
C GLY A 100 16.65 10.78 31.46
N THR A 101 17.30 11.64 30.69
CA THR A 101 16.80 12.99 30.38
C THR A 101 16.76 13.22 28.86
N VAL A 102 15.62 13.69 28.37
CA VAL A 102 15.42 14.17 27.00
C VAL A 102 15.15 15.67 27.03
N LYS A 103 15.80 16.42 26.14
CA LYS A 103 15.63 17.89 26.05
C LYS A 103 15.53 18.31 24.59
N LYS A 104 14.90 19.46 24.39
CA LYS A 104 14.87 20.13 23.08
C LYS A 104 16.29 20.45 22.63
N ALA A 105 16.66 20.05 21.44
CA ALA A 105 17.96 20.35 20.84
C ALA A 105 18.10 21.86 20.56
N LYS A 106 19.31 22.40 20.74
CA LYS A 106 19.61 23.77 20.31
C LYS A 106 19.45 23.94 18.80
N ASN A 107 19.95 22.98 18.06
CA ASN A 107 19.82 22.88 16.62
C ASN A 107 19.07 21.59 16.32
N ARG A 108 18.04 21.67 15.48
CA ARG A 108 17.35 20.49 14.97
C ARG A 108 18.26 19.76 14.00
N GLU A 109 18.17 18.46 13.95
CA GLU A 109 18.96 17.65 13.02
C GLU A 109 18.02 16.91 12.06
N TYR A 110 18.05 17.33 10.79
CA TYR A 110 17.26 16.75 9.71
C TYR A 110 18.16 16.47 8.52
N GLY A 111 18.12 15.24 8.03
CA GLY A 111 18.89 14.81 6.85
C GLY A 111 19.95 13.78 7.18
N ARG A 112 20.83 13.52 6.22
CA ARG A 112 21.96 12.59 6.38
C ARG A 112 22.98 13.15 7.34
N SER A 113 23.45 12.31 8.24
CA SER A 113 24.47 12.65 9.21
C SER A 113 25.38 11.43 9.46
N ASP A 114 26.65 11.67 9.63
CA ASP A 114 27.59 10.62 9.97
C ASP A 114 27.65 10.46 11.50
N ILE A 115 27.54 9.23 11.97
CA ILE A 115 27.72 8.85 13.37
C ILE A 115 29.02 8.06 13.54
N SER A 116 29.63 8.20 14.71
CA SER A 116 30.77 7.39 15.12
C SER A 116 30.30 6.28 16.06
N ILE A 117 30.54 5.03 15.69
CA ILE A 117 30.27 3.86 16.54
C ILE A 117 31.40 3.75 17.57
N LEU A 118 31.04 3.82 18.85
CA LEU A 118 31.98 3.77 19.97
C LEU A 118 32.29 2.34 20.44
N GLN A 119 31.37 1.43 20.20
CA GLN A 119 31.43 0.04 20.62
C GLN A 119 31.16 -0.87 19.42
N SER A 120 32.21 -1.26 18.69
CA SER A 120 32.12 -2.15 17.52
C SER A 120 31.66 -3.58 17.85
N GLU A 121 31.85 -4.00 19.12
CA GLU A 121 31.41 -5.30 19.63
C GLU A 121 29.90 -5.33 19.99
N ASN A 122 29.23 -4.17 19.99
CA ASN A 122 27.80 -4.10 20.25
C ASN A 122 27.03 -4.90 19.19
N LYS A 123 26.10 -5.76 19.61
CA LYS A 123 25.38 -6.67 18.71
C LYS A 123 24.63 -5.94 17.60
N LEU A 124 24.06 -4.74 17.88
CA LEU A 124 23.31 -3.98 16.88
C LEU A 124 24.20 -3.48 15.73
N PHE A 125 25.44 -3.12 16.04
CA PHE A 125 26.42 -2.58 15.08
C PHE A 125 27.44 -3.62 14.58
N LYS A 126 27.25 -4.88 14.92
CA LYS A 126 28.15 -5.97 14.51
C LYS A 126 28.32 -6.01 12.99
N GLY A 127 29.58 -6.01 12.55
CA GLY A 127 29.93 -6.09 11.14
C GLY A 127 29.86 -4.77 10.37
N LEU A 128 29.57 -3.66 11.06
CA LEU A 128 29.55 -2.33 10.45
C LEU A 128 30.89 -1.59 10.65
N ASP A 129 31.10 -0.57 9.84
CA ASP A 129 32.26 0.32 9.96
C ASP A 129 32.15 1.20 11.20
N THR A 130 33.27 1.77 11.64
CA THR A 130 33.28 2.68 12.79
C THR A 130 32.60 4.02 12.54
N THR A 131 32.29 4.34 11.29
CA THR A 131 31.53 5.53 10.89
C THR A 131 30.42 5.12 9.92
N GLU A 132 29.18 5.51 10.24
CA GLU A 132 28.00 5.16 9.46
C GLU A 132 27.20 6.40 9.10
N THR A 133 26.71 6.46 7.85
CA THR A 133 25.80 7.51 7.40
C THR A 133 24.35 7.09 7.67
N VAL A 134 23.63 7.89 8.47
CA VAL A 134 22.26 7.64 8.90
C VAL A 134 21.34 8.83 8.61
N LEU A 135 20.03 8.61 8.60
CA LEU A 135 19.04 9.68 8.55
C LEU A 135 18.67 10.13 9.96
N MET A 136 19.00 11.35 10.29
CA MET A 136 18.50 12.06 11.48
C MET A 136 17.22 12.81 11.14
N SER A 137 16.23 12.74 12.03
CA SER A 137 14.96 13.47 11.88
C SER A 137 14.37 13.78 13.27
N HIS A 138 15.04 14.68 14.03
CA HIS A 138 14.63 14.97 15.40
C HIS A 138 14.83 16.42 15.80
N GLY A 139 13.96 16.89 16.71
CA GLY A 139 14.07 18.19 17.37
C GLY A 139 14.43 18.08 18.85
N ASP A 140 14.37 16.89 19.42
CA ASP A 140 14.72 16.54 20.79
C ASP A 140 15.86 15.54 20.81
N LEU A 141 16.65 15.52 21.87
CA LEU A 141 17.78 14.59 22.01
C LEU A 141 17.93 14.12 23.46
N VAL A 142 18.51 12.94 23.60
CA VAL A 142 18.91 12.40 24.89
C VAL A 142 20.16 13.16 25.39
N THR A 143 20.05 13.77 26.57
CA THR A 143 21.19 14.48 27.22
C THR A 143 21.85 13.67 28.29
N ASP A 144 21.07 12.89 29.04
CA ASP A 144 21.56 12.06 30.12
C ASP A 144 20.98 10.65 29.95
N ILE A 145 21.85 9.67 29.74
CA ILE A 145 21.44 8.26 29.61
C ILE A 145 21.06 7.68 30.98
N PRO A 146 20.16 6.69 31.05
CA PRO A 146 19.90 5.95 32.27
C PRO A 146 21.16 5.19 32.75
N ILE A 147 21.28 4.99 34.06
CA ILE A 147 22.50 4.45 34.70
C ILE A 147 22.93 3.09 34.16
N GLU A 148 21.97 2.25 33.79
CA GLU A 148 22.22 0.88 33.29
C GLU A 148 22.51 0.79 31.79
N PHE A 149 22.56 1.94 31.10
CA PHE A 149 22.79 2.00 29.66
C PHE A 149 24.17 2.57 29.33
N GLU A 150 24.70 2.19 28.18
CA GLU A 150 25.97 2.69 27.65
C GLU A 150 25.74 3.36 26.29
N VAL A 151 26.46 4.47 26.02
CA VAL A 151 26.43 5.12 24.71
C VAL A 151 27.20 4.26 23.73
N THR A 152 26.56 3.86 22.64
CA THR A 152 27.13 2.98 21.62
C THR A 152 27.48 3.71 20.32
N ALA A 153 26.84 4.87 20.06
CA ALA A 153 27.19 5.75 18.94
C ALA A 153 26.94 7.23 19.27
N THR A 154 27.68 8.11 18.60
CA THR A 154 27.65 9.57 18.80
C THR A 154 27.88 10.31 17.49
N ASN A 155 27.45 11.60 17.44
CA ASN A 155 27.96 12.56 16.49
C ASN A 155 28.14 13.95 17.16
N ALA A 156 28.61 14.94 16.40
CA ALA A 156 28.91 16.27 16.94
C ALA A 156 27.66 17.02 17.47
N GLN A 157 26.47 16.72 16.98
CA GLN A 157 25.20 17.40 17.34
C GLN A 157 24.34 16.54 18.28
N CYS A 158 24.47 15.22 18.21
CA CYS A 158 23.77 14.24 19.01
C CYS A 158 24.77 13.36 19.80
N PRO A 159 25.14 13.77 21.03
CA PRO A 159 26.10 13.04 21.86
C PRO A 159 25.67 11.60 22.15
N VAL A 160 24.35 11.33 22.16
CA VAL A 160 23.77 10.00 22.34
C VAL A 160 22.99 9.65 21.08
N ALA A 161 23.70 9.29 20.01
CA ALA A 161 23.07 8.86 18.76
C ALA A 161 22.52 7.42 18.85
N ALA A 162 23.12 6.60 19.73
CA ALA A 162 22.62 5.29 20.11
C ALA A 162 23.09 4.91 21.52
N PHE A 163 22.31 4.06 22.17
CA PHE A 163 22.66 3.44 23.45
C PHE A 163 22.22 1.97 23.51
N ALA A 164 22.75 1.23 24.47
CA ALA A 164 22.31 -0.12 24.76
C ALA A 164 22.39 -0.46 26.26
N ASN A 165 21.52 -1.39 26.68
CA ASN A 165 21.64 -2.20 27.87
C ASN A 165 21.69 -3.66 27.42
N GLU A 166 22.89 -4.20 27.22
CA GLU A 166 23.12 -5.55 26.71
C GLU A 166 22.57 -6.64 27.65
N ALA A 167 22.56 -6.38 28.97
CA ALA A 167 22.04 -7.34 29.95
C ALA A 167 20.53 -7.57 29.81
N ARG A 168 19.78 -6.55 29.39
CA ARG A 168 18.33 -6.63 29.14
C ARG A 168 17.98 -6.81 27.67
N ASN A 169 18.96 -6.78 26.76
CA ASN A 169 18.78 -6.71 25.30
C ASN A 169 17.92 -5.49 24.88
N PHE A 170 18.17 -4.33 25.48
CA PHE A 170 17.53 -3.08 25.13
C PHE A 170 18.47 -2.18 24.34
N TYR A 171 18.00 -1.70 23.21
CA TYR A 171 18.76 -0.88 22.28
C TYR A 171 17.96 0.36 21.91
N GLY A 172 18.62 1.48 21.71
CA GLY A 172 17.99 2.72 21.26
C GLY A 172 18.86 3.42 20.22
N VAL A 173 18.23 3.91 19.16
CA VAL A 173 18.86 4.70 18.10
C VAL A 173 18.04 5.98 17.88
N GLN A 174 18.74 7.14 17.80
CA GLN A 174 18.08 8.43 17.55
C GLN A 174 17.72 8.63 16.07
N PHE A 175 18.38 7.92 15.19
CA PHE A 175 18.18 7.94 13.74
C PHE A 175 17.16 6.89 13.28
N HIS A 176 16.84 6.93 11.99
CA HIS A 176 15.89 6.03 11.34
C HIS A 176 16.62 4.97 10.50
N PRO A 177 16.84 3.74 11.03
CA PRO A 177 17.52 2.67 10.29
C PRO A 177 16.65 2.12 9.13
N GLU A 178 15.33 2.26 9.20
CA GLU A 178 14.37 1.71 8.24
C GLU A 178 14.35 2.40 6.89
N VAL A 179 14.92 3.60 6.78
CA VAL A 179 14.88 4.39 5.56
C VAL A 179 16.15 4.23 4.72
N ARG A 180 16.04 4.34 3.41
CA ARG A 180 17.17 4.18 2.45
C ARG A 180 18.34 5.17 2.67
N HIS A 181 18.10 6.27 3.36
CA HIS A 181 19.14 7.28 3.64
C HIS A 181 20.09 6.84 4.75
N SER A 182 19.71 5.85 5.55
CA SER A 182 20.59 5.12 6.48
C SER A 182 21.22 3.99 5.71
N VAL A 183 22.52 4.15 5.34
CA VAL A 183 23.20 3.30 4.34
C VAL A 183 23.17 1.82 4.77
N HIS A 184 23.55 1.54 6.02
CA HIS A 184 23.54 0.18 6.57
C HIS A 184 22.45 -0.03 7.63
N GLY A 185 21.32 0.71 7.50
CA GLY A 185 20.19 0.57 8.41
C GLY A 185 19.54 -0.82 8.36
N ASN A 186 19.53 -1.45 7.18
CA ASN A 186 19.04 -2.82 7.03
C ASN A 186 19.89 -3.84 7.80
N GLU A 187 21.22 -3.68 7.81
CA GLU A 187 22.15 -4.52 8.57
C GLU A 187 21.90 -4.39 10.06
N MET A 188 21.65 -3.18 10.56
CA MET A 188 21.31 -2.94 11.98
C MET A 188 19.99 -3.64 12.35
N LEU A 189 18.95 -3.49 11.54
CA LEU A 189 17.66 -4.18 11.76
C LEU A 189 17.79 -5.70 11.64
N ARG A 190 18.64 -6.19 10.73
CA ARG A 190 18.93 -7.60 10.58
C ARG A 190 19.65 -8.15 11.81
N ASN A 191 20.64 -7.42 12.34
CA ASN A 191 21.33 -7.77 13.58
C ASN A 191 20.35 -7.83 14.76
N PHE A 192 19.40 -6.87 14.84
CA PHE A 192 18.36 -6.92 15.85
C PHE A 192 17.50 -8.19 15.71
N ALA A 193 17.03 -8.50 14.50
CA ALA A 193 16.16 -9.65 14.29
C ALA A 193 16.83 -11.00 14.57
N PHE A 194 18.08 -11.18 14.12
CA PHE A 194 18.74 -12.49 14.18
C PHE A 194 19.74 -12.62 15.34
N ASP A 195 20.62 -11.65 15.54
CA ASP A 195 21.66 -11.75 16.57
C ASP A 195 21.16 -11.41 17.98
N ILE A 196 20.14 -10.54 18.06
CA ILE A 196 19.59 -10.10 19.35
C ILE A 196 18.31 -10.88 19.69
N CYS A 197 17.31 -10.90 18.78
CA CYS A 197 16.04 -11.59 19.01
C CYS A 197 16.11 -13.09 18.75
N GLY A 198 17.10 -13.57 17.98
CA GLY A 198 17.27 -14.99 17.66
C GLY A 198 16.15 -15.56 16.77
N CYS A 199 15.54 -14.72 15.94
CA CYS A 199 14.45 -15.14 15.04
C CYS A 199 14.95 -16.13 13.99
N LYS A 200 14.03 -16.97 13.51
CA LYS A 200 14.18 -17.77 12.31
C LYS A 200 13.55 -17.06 11.13
N ALA A 201 14.12 -17.23 9.94
CA ALA A 201 13.56 -16.72 8.70
C ALA A 201 12.55 -17.75 8.15
N ASP A 202 11.35 -17.80 8.73
CA ASP A 202 10.28 -18.73 8.37
C ASP A 202 9.08 -18.04 7.69
N TRP A 203 9.08 -16.71 7.63
CA TRP A 203 8.11 -15.95 6.86
C TRP A 203 8.46 -15.97 5.37
N SER A 204 7.53 -16.44 4.54
CA SER A 204 7.57 -16.34 3.09
C SER A 204 6.15 -16.34 2.53
N ILE A 205 5.98 -15.79 1.33
CA ILE A 205 4.68 -15.80 0.64
C ILE A 205 4.21 -17.23 0.32
N ALA A 206 5.12 -18.15 0.01
CA ALA A 206 4.78 -19.56 -0.18
C ALA A 206 4.18 -20.19 1.09
N ASN A 207 4.79 -19.96 2.24
CA ASN A 207 4.26 -20.44 3.53
C ASN A 207 2.92 -19.77 3.86
N PHE A 208 2.79 -18.46 3.56
CA PHE A 208 1.52 -17.74 3.74
C PHE A 208 0.38 -18.37 2.94
N ILE A 209 0.63 -18.76 1.67
CA ILE A 209 -0.40 -19.39 0.83
C ILE A 209 -0.98 -20.64 1.49
N ASP A 210 -0.11 -21.52 1.98
CA ASP A 210 -0.54 -22.78 2.58
C ASP A 210 -1.33 -22.55 3.87
N ILE A 211 -0.86 -21.62 4.70
CA ILE A 211 -1.54 -21.27 5.97
C ILE A 211 -2.91 -20.63 5.68
N GLU A 212 -2.97 -19.66 4.78
CA GLU A 212 -4.22 -18.92 4.52
C GLU A 212 -5.26 -19.83 3.82
N ILE A 213 -4.83 -20.75 2.94
CA ILE A 213 -5.73 -21.75 2.34
C ILE A 213 -6.41 -22.60 3.41
N GLU A 214 -5.66 -23.12 4.39
CA GLU A 214 -6.23 -23.92 5.47
C GLU A 214 -7.19 -23.10 6.35
N LYS A 215 -6.80 -21.90 6.72
CA LYS A 215 -7.63 -20.96 7.47
C LYS A 215 -8.94 -20.63 6.74
N ILE A 216 -8.89 -20.39 5.43
CA ILE A 216 -10.06 -20.15 4.60
C ILE A 216 -10.98 -21.39 4.62
N ARG A 217 -10.43 -22.61 4.44
CA ARG A 217 -11.19 -23.86 4.48
C ARG A 217 -11.89 -24.08 5.81
N GLU A 218 -11.18 -23.87 6.91
CA GLU A 218 -11.74 -23.99 8.26
C GLU A 218 -12.86 -22.96 8.51
N THR A 219 -12.67 -21.72 8.05
CA THR A 219 -13.63 -20.63 8.24
C THR A 219 -14.89 -20.83 7.40
N VAL A 220 -14.73 -21.22 6.15
CA VAL A 220 -15.84 -21.35 5.19
C VAL A 220 -16.61 -22.65 5.40
N GLY A 221 -15.92 -23.74 5.71
CA GLY A 221 -16.53 -25.06 5.82
C GLY A 221 -17.26 -25.47 4.54
N ASP A 222 -18.55 -25.75 4.64
CA ASP A 222 -19.44 -26.13 3.51
C ASP A 222 -20.20 -24.96 2.87
N LYS A 223 -19.93 -23.72 3.30
CA LYS A 223 -20.65 -22.53 2.89
C LYS A 223 -20.13 -21.96 1.58
N ARG A 224 -20.86 -21.00 1.02
CA ARG A 224 -20.51 -20.30 -0.23
C ARG A 224 -19.99 -18.90 0.05
N VAL A 225 -19.06 -18.49 -0.78
CA VAL A 225 -18.39 -17.17 -0.73
C VAL A 225 -18.72 -16.38 -1.98
N LEU A 226 -19.05 -15.12 -1.82
CA LEU A 226 -19.21 -14.15 -2.88
C LEU A 226 -18.01 -13.19 -2.92
N LEU A 227 -17.52 -12.87 -4.11
CA LEU A 227 -16.44 -11.90 -4.32
C LEU A 227 -16.82 -10.92 -5.41
N GLY A 228 -16.72 -9.62 -5.12
CA GLY A 228 -16.75 -8.56 -6.13
C GLY A 228 -15.38 -8.44 -6.81
N LEU A 229 -15.32 -8.72 -8.11
CA LEU A 229 -14.12 -8.50 -8.91
C LEU A 229 -14.13 -7.09 -9.49
N SER A 230 -13.12 -6.29 -9.15
CA SER A 230 -12.91 -4.96 -9.74
C SER A 230 -12.02 -4.97 -10.98
N GLY A 231 -11.44 -6.13 -11.32
CA GLY A 231 -10.37 -6.24 -12.31
C GLY A 231 -9.00 -5.72 -11.83
N GLY A 232 -8.91 -5.19 -10.61
CA GLY A 232 -7.65 -4.82 -9.96
C GLY A 232 -6.87 -6.01 -9.44
N VAL A 233 -5.58 -5.81 -9.11
CA VAL A 233 -4.70 -6.90 -8.65
C VAL A 233 -5.24 -7.55 -7.37
N ASP A 234 -5.70 -6.77 -6.39
CA ASP A 234 -6.10 -7.30 -5.08
C ASP A 234 -7.28 -8.25 -5.17
N SER A 235 -8.39 -7.81 -5.79
CA SER A 235 -9.56 -8.66 -5.98
C SER A 235 -9.26 -9.90 -6.84
N SER A 236 -8.37 -9.77 -7.80
CA SER A 236 -7.95 -10.90 -8.64
C SER A 236 -7.13 -11.93 -7.86
N VAL A 237 -6.20 -11.47 -7.01
CA VAL A 237 -5.40 -12.34 -6.14
C VAL A 237 -6.29 -13.04 -5.11
N VAL A 238 -7.23 -12.30 -4.48
CA VAL A 238 -8.24 -12.90 -3.58
C VAL A 238 -9.03 -13.99 -4.31
N GLY A 239 -9.49 -13.71 -5.53
CA GLY A 239 -10.25 -14.67 -6.33
C GLY A 239 -9.47 -15.96 -6.60
N VAL A 240 -8.22 -15.84 -7.03
CA VAL A 240 -7.36 -17.02 -7.32
C VAL A 240 -7.01 -17.79 -6.04
N LEU A 241 -6.73 -17.11 -4.94
CA LEU A 241 -6.45 -17.73 -3.65
C LEU A 241 -7.67 -18.50 -3.12
N LEU A 242 -8.85 -17.88 -3.15
CA LEU A 242 -10.11 -18.52 -2.76
C LEU A 242 -10.47 -19.70 -3.68
N GLN A 243 -10.30 -19.56 -4.99
CA GLN A 243 -10.52 -20.66 -5.93
C GLN A 243 -9.65 -21.87 -5.59
N LYS A 244 -8.39 -21.64 -5.24
CA LYS A 244 -7.47 -22.70 -4.81
C LYS A 244 -7.86 -23.32 -3.48
N ALA A 245 -8.45 -22.53 -2.57
CA ALA A 245 -8.85 -23.00 -1.25
C ALA A 245 -10.18 -23.78 -1.27
N ILE A 246 -11.22 -23.24 -1.91
CA ILE A 246 -12.62 -23.71 -1.78
C ILE A 246 -13.31 -24.04 -3.12
N GLY A 247 -12.63 -23.84 -4.24
CA GLY A 247 -13.14 -24.25 -5.58
C GLY A 247 -14.54 -23.70 -5.90
N ASP A 248 -15.47 -24.59 -6.22
CA ASP A 248 -16.84 -24.24 -6.66
C ASP A 248 -17.71 -23.53 -5.60
N GLN A 249 -17.26 -23.43 -4.36
CA GLN A 249 -17.96 -22.67 -3.33
C GLN A 249 -17.79 -21.15 -3.55
N LEU A 250 -16.83 -20.72 -4.40
CA LEU A 250 -16.62 -19.32 -4.77
C LEU A 250 -17.49 -18.93 -5.95
N THR A 251 -18.20 -17.81 -5.84
CA THR A 251 -18.86 -17.12 -6.95
C THR A 251 -18.33 -15.69 -7.00
N CYS A 252 -17.92 -15.25 -8.19
CA CYS A 252 -17.43 -13.89 -8.40
C CYS A 252 -18.42 -13.09 -9.25
N ILE A 253 -18.61 -11.82 -8.93
CA ILE A 253 -19.38 -10.86 -9.76
C ILE A 253 -18.40 -9.84 -10.33
N PHE A 254 -18.39 -9.69 -11.65
CA PHE A 254 -17.65 -8.67 -12.37
C PHE A 254 -18.62 -7.78 -13.14
N VAL A 255 -18.60 -6.47 -12.82
CA VAL A 255 -19.54 -5.50 -13.42
C VAL A 255 -18.85 -4.71 -14.53
N ASP A 256 -19.35 -4.84 -15.76
CA ASP A 256 -18.98 -3.94 -16.84
C ASP A 256 -19.92 -2.71 -16.83
N HIS A 257 -19.42 -1.64 -16.24
CA HIS A 257 -20.14 -0.37 -16.10
C HIS A 257 -19.94 0.60 -17.27
N GLY A 258 -19.30 0.15 -18.37
CA GLY A 258 -19.04 0.98 -19.55
C GLY A 258 -17.88 1.97 -19.42
N LEU A 259 -17.25 2.06 -18.25
CA LEU A 259 -16.12 2.96 -17.97
C LEU A 259 -14.78 2.18 -17.86
N LEU A 260 -14.76 0.92 -18.31
CA LEU A 260 -13.56 0.09 -18.36
C LEU A 260 -12.65 0.50 -19.52
N ARG A 261 -11.37 0.14 -19.42
CA ARG A 261 -10.39 0.26 -20.50
C ARG A 261 -10.76 -0.63 -21.68
N LYS A 262 -10.16 -0.36 -22.84
CA LYS A 262 -10.32 -1.21 -24.03
C LYS A 262 -9.91 -2.66 -23.74
N GLY A 263 -10.79 -3.61 -24.04
CA GLY A 263 -10.56 -5.05 -23.89
C GLY A 263 -10.39 -5.54 -22.44
N GLU A 264 -10.75 -4.73 -21.44
CA GLU A 264 -10.50 -5.06 -20.03
C GLU A 264 -11.41 -6.19 -19.53
N ALA A 265 -12.70 -6.16 -19.89
CA ALA A 265 -13.64 -7.19 -19.49
C ALA A 265 -13.24 -8.56 -20.09
N GLU A 266 -12.89 -8.58 -21.36
CA GLU A 266 -12.43 -9.79 -22.07
C GLU A 266 -11.15 -10.32 -21.44
N GLN A 267 -10.18 -9.46 -21.14
CA GLN A 267 -8.92 -9.87 -20.52
C GLN A 267 -9.13 -10.48 -19.12
N VAL A 268 -10.02 -9.89 -18.31
CA VAL A 268 -10.34 -10.41 -16.98
C VAL A 268 -11.01 -11.79 -17.09
N MET A 269 -11.99 -11.94 -17.97
CA MET A 269 -12.70 -13.19 -18.18
C MET A 269 -11.76 -14.29 -18.70
N GLU A 270 -10.94 -14.00 -19.70
CA GLU A 270 -9.98 -14.97 -20.26
C GLU A 270 -8.95 -15.41 -19.21
N SER A 271 -8.42 -14.46 -18.46
CA SER A 271 -7.37 -14.75 -17.49
C SER A 271 -7.92 -15.47 -16.25
N LEU A 272 -8.99 -14.97 -15.64
CA LEU A 272 -9.45 -15.49 -14.36
C LEU A 272 -10.43 -16.67 -14.53
N SER A 273 -11.41 -16.57 -15.40
CA SER A 273 -12.32 -17.69 -15.66
C SER A 273 -11.66 -18.76 -16.53
N GLY A 274 -10.99 -18.36 -17.61
CA GLY A 274 -10.39 -19.30 -18.56
C GLY A 274 -9.20 -20.07 -18.00
N LYS A 275 -8.23 -19.39 -17.37
CA LYS A 275 -6.98 -20.04 -16.89
C LYS A 275 -7.08 -20.55 -15.45
N PHE A 276 -7.77 -19.83 -14.56
CA PHE A 276 -7.86 -20.19 -13.15
C PHE A 276 -9.18 -20.84 -12.75
N GLY A 277 -10.14 -20.92 -13.68
CA GLY A 277 -11.40 -21.61 -13.46
C GLY A 277 -12.36 -20.91 -12.50
N LEU A 278 -12.21 -19.59 -12.30
CA LEU A 278 -13.12 -18.82 -11.44
C LEU A 278 -14.54 -18.83 -12.04
N ASN A 279 -15.53 -19.09 -11.21
CA ASN A 279 -16.94 -18.94 -11.57
C ASN A 279 -17.31 -17.45 -11.53
N ILE A 280 -17.28 -16.76 -12.69
CA ILE A 280 -17.50 -15.33 -12.80
C ILE A 280 -18.81 -15.05 -13.50
N ILE A 281 -19.68 -14.31 -12.83
CA ILE A 281 -20.90 -13.71 -13.40
C ILE A 281 -20.50 -12.33 -13.94
N LEU A 282 -20.46 -12.21 -15.27
CA LEU A 282 -20.24 -10.93 -15.94
C LEU A 282 -21.58 -10.20 -16.08
N VAL A 283 -21.70 -9.04 -15.47
CA VAL A 283 -22.89 -8.20 -15.49
C VAL A 283 -22.68 -7.03 -16.44
N ASP A 284 -23.42 -6.99 -17.54
CA ASP A 284 -23.45 -5.81 -18.42
C ASP A 284 -24.38 -4.76 -17.83
N ALA A 285 -23.80 -3.72 -17.27
CA ALA A 285 -24.51 -2.60 -16.65
C ALA A 285 -24.24 -1.24 -17.34
N LYS A 286 -23.65 -1.26 -18.55
CA LYS A 286 -23.20 -0.04 -19.27
C LYS A 286 -24.30 1.00 -19.39
N GLU A 287 -25.45 0.62 -19.90
CA GLU A 287 -26.59 1.55 -20.07
C GLU A 287 -27.06 2.11 -18.74
N ARG A 288 -27.09 1.29 -17.68
CA ARG A 288 -27.51 1.67 -16.34
C ARG A 288 -26.62 2.76 -15.74
N PHE A 289 -25.29 2.65 -15.88
CA PHE A 289 -24.34 3.65 -15.41
C PHE A 289 -24.35 4.90 -16.29
N LEU A 290 -24.25 4.74 -17.61
CA LEU A 290 -24.15 5.88 -18.53
C LEU A 290 -25.41 6.74 -18.53
N SER A 291 -26.59 6.15 -18.41
CA SER A 291 -27.84 6.92 -18.31
C SER A 291 -27.90 7.81 -17.05
N LYS A 292 -27.36 7.35 -15.92
CA LYS A 292 -27.28 8.13 -14.67
C LYS A 292 -26.21 9.22 -14.69
N LEU A 293 -25.18 9.05 -15.50
CA LEU A 293 -24.09 10.00 -15.68
C LEU A 293 -24.39 11.07 -16.75
N ALA A 294 -25.45 10.92 -17.53
CA ALA A 294 -25.84 11.88 -18.55
C ALA A 294 -26.09 13.27 -17.94
N GLY A 295 -25.43 14.31 -18.47
CA GLY A 295 -25.54 15.69 -17.98
C GLY A 295 -24.76 15.98 -16.70
N VAL A 296 -24.05 15.00 -16.12
CA VAL A 296 -23.27 15.17 -14.89
C VAL A 296 -21.84 15.58 -15.23
N SER A 297 -21.43 16.78 -14.77
CA SER A 297 -20.10 17.34 -15.02
C SER A 297 -19.24 17.49 -13.76
N ASP A 298 -19.85 17.46 -12.58
CA ASP A 298 -19.15 17.59 -11.31
C ASP A 298 -18.43 16.29 -10.93
N PRO A 299 -17.11 16.32 -10.66
CA PRO A 299 -16.31 15.11 -10.40
C PRO A 299 -16.81 14.31 -9.19
N GLU A 300 -17.22 15.01 -8.12
CA GLU A 300 -17.65 14.36 -6.89
C GLU A 300 -19.01 13.69 -7.07
N GLN A 301 -19.91 14.31 -7.86
CA GLN A 301 -21.19 13.70 -8.22
C GLN A 301 -20.99 12.46 -9.10
N LYS A 302 -20.05 12.50 -10.07
CA LYS A 302 -19.72 11.31 -10.87
C LYS A 302 -19.25 10.16 -9.97
N ARG A 303 -18.32 10.42 -9.04
CA ARG A 303 -17.81 9.42 -8.11
C ARG A 303 -18.92 8.80 -7.26
N LYS A 304 -19.82 9.63 -6.71
CA LYS A 304 -20.96 9.17 -5.91
C LYS A 304 -21.94 8.33 -6.72
N ILE A 305 -22.29 8.76 -7.93
CA ILE A 305 -23.22 8.02 -8.80
C ILE A 305 -22.60 6.65 -9.15
N ILE A 306 -21.33 6.63 -9.58
CA ILE A 306 -20.65 5.39 -9.96
C ILE A 306 -20.54 4.45 -8.76
N GLY A 307 -20.10 4.95 -7.61
CA GLY A 307 -19.97 4.15 -6.39
C GLY A 307 -21.29 3.56 -5.92
N ASN A 308 -22.34 4.38 -5.82
CA ASN A 308 -23.67 3.92 -5.40
C ASN A 308 -24.27 2.91 -6.38
N GLU A 309 -24.12 3.18 -7.68
CA GLU A 309 -24.70 2.30 -8.69
C GLU A 309 -23.99 0.95 -8.72
N PHE A 310 -22.68 0.93 -8.48
CA PHE A 310 -21.91 -0.31 -8.36
C PHE A 310 -22.45 -1.19 -7.22
N ILE A 311 -22.76 -0.58 -6.07
CA ILE A 311 -23.36 -1.27 -4.92
C ILE A 311 -24.71 -1.86 -5.28
N TYR A 312 -25.60 -1.06 -5.92
CA TYR A 312 -26.92 -1.54 -6.31
C TYR A 312 -26.89 -2.69 -7.33
N VAL A 313 -25.99 -2.62 -8.33
CA VAL A 313 -25.83 -3.71 -9.30
C VAL A 313 -25.30 -4.97 -8.62
N PHE A 314 -24.34 -4.81 -7.71
CA PHE A 314 -23.79 -5.93 -6.95
C PHE A 314 -24.86 -6.58 -6.07
N ASP A 315 -25.66 -5.79 -5.38
CA ASP A 315 -26.77 -6.24 -4.54
C ASP A 315 -27.86 -6.97 -5.34
N ASP A 316 -28.27 -6.38 -6.47
CA ASP A 316 -29.25 -6.99 -7.40
C ASP A 316 -28.79 -8.39 -7.88
N GLU A 317 -27.49 -8.58 -8.09
CA GLU A 317 -26.95 -9.88 -8.50
C GLU A 317 -26.75 -10.83 -7.31
N ALA A 318 -26.29 -10.32 -6.17
CA ALA A 318 -26.08 -11.12 -4.96
C ALA A 318 -27.40 -11.74 -4.45
N THR A 319 -28.52 -10.99 -4.51
CA THR A 319 -29.85 -11.46 -4.12
C THR A 319 -30.40 -12.61 -4.97
N LYS A 320 -29.88 -12.81 -6.18
CA LYS A 320 -30.26 -13.94 -7.04
C LYS A 320 -29.54 -15.24 -6.67
N LEU A 321 -28.53 -15.16 -5.78
CA LEU A 321 -27.69 -16.28 -5.41
C LEU A 321 -28.11 -16.86 -4.07
N ASP A 322 -28.43 -18.16 -4.04
CA ASP A 322 -28.80 -18.85 -2.83
C ASP A 322 -27.57 -19.35 -2.06
N GLY A 323 -27.67 -19.35 -0.73
CA GLY A 323 -26.71 -20.00 0.16
C GLY A 323 -25.36 -19.28 0.31
N ILE A 324 -25.27 -18.02 -0.06
CA ILE A 324 -24.09 -17.20 0.21
C ILE A 324 -24.11 -16.78 1.68
N GLU A 325 -23.03 -17.11 2.41
CA GLU A 325 -22.87 -16.72 3.81
C GLU A 325 -21.70 -15.75 4.02
N PHE A 326 -20.72 -15.75 3.10
CA PHE A 326 -19.52 -14.94 3.20
C PHE A 326 -19.37 -13.99 2.02
N LEU A 327 -18.86 -12.78 2.32
CA LEU A 327 -18.39 -11.81 1.33
C LEU A 327 -16.87 -11.66 1.46
N ALA A 328 -16.15 -11.89 0.36
CA ALA A 328 -14.71 -11.72 0.32
C ALA A 328 -14.34 -10.30 -0.12
N GLN A 329 -13.31 -9.74 0.51
CA GLN A 329 -12.77 -8.41 0.19
C GLN A 329 -11.24 -8.44 0.09
N GLY A 330 -10.71 -7.60 -0.79
CA GLY A 330 -9.27 -7.42 -0.99
C GLY A 330 -8.67 -6.34 -0.08
N THR A 331 -9.11 -6.24 1.16
CA THR A 331 -8.56 -5.33 2.17
C THR A 331 -7.08 -5.64 2.39
N LEU A 332 -6.23 -4.63 2.33
CA LEU A 332 -4.80 -4.74 2.56
C LEU A 332 -4.44 -4.37 4.00
N TYR A 333 -3.22 -4.73 4.42
CA TYR A 333 -2.72 -4.39 5.74
C TYR A 333 -2.65 -2.86 5.97
N THR A 334 -2.31 -2.09 4.95
CA THR A 334 -2.36 -0.62 4.98
C THR A 334 -3.75 -0.08 5.29
N ASP A 335 -4.79 -0.67 4.70
CA ASP A 335 -6.18 -0.28 4.96
C ASP A 335 -6.60 -0.56 6.41
N VAL A 336 -6.12 -1.69 6.97
CA VAL A 336 -6.33 -2.06 8.37
C VAL A 336 -5.66 -1.07 9.30
N ILE A 337 -4.39 -0.72 9.04
CA ILE A 337 -3.62 0.24 9.84
C ILE A 337 -4.30 1.61 9.82
N GLU A 338 -4.65 2.11 8.64
CA GLU A 338 -5.32 3.40 8.47
C GLU A 338 -6.67 3.43 9.18
N SER A 339 -7.44 2.35 9.14
CA SER A 339 -8.75 2.27 9.81
C SER A 339 -8.67 2.19 11.33
N GLY A 340 -7.51 1.81 11.90
CA GLY A 340 -7.25 1.74 13.35
C GLY A 340 -6.86 3.06 14.00
N THR A 341 -6.58 4.12 13.23
CA THR A 341 -6.23 5.44 13.78
C THR A 341 -7.47 6.26 14.15
N GLU A 342 -7.39 7.10 15.20
CA GLU A 342 -8.52 7.92 15.68
C GLU A 342 -9.12 8.85 14.61
N THR A 343 -8.32 9.23 13.62
CA THR A 343 -8.73 10.04 12.45
C THR A 343 -9.50 9.23 11.40
N ALA A 344 -9.44 7.92 11.43
CA ALA A 344 -9.96 7.05 10.38
C ALA A 344 -11.41 6.59 10.59
N GLN A 345 -12.06 6.92 11.70
CA GLN A 345 -13.50 6.66 11.85
C GLN A 345 -14.34 7.35 10.77
N THR A 346 -13.81 8.41 10.16
CA THR A 346 -14.48 9.14 9.07
C THR A 346 -14.22 8.52 7.68
N ILE A 347 -13.13 7.74 7.51
CA ILE A 347 -12.74 7.14 6.22
C ILE A 347 -13.37 5.75 6.02
N LYS A 348 -13.79 5.08 7.10
CA LYS A 348 -14.48 3.77 7.05
C LYS A 348 -15.74 3.75 6.16
N SER A 349 -16.31 4.90 5.83
CA SER A 349 -17.51 5.00 4.98
C SER A 349 -17.23 4.89 3.48
N HIS A 350 -15.98 4.93 3.01
CA HIS A 350 -15.65 4.99 1.59
C HIS A 350 -14.96 3.75 0.99
N HIS A 351 -14.36 2.89 1.82
CA HIS A 351 -13.68 1.67 1.36
C HIS A 351 -14.31 0.36 1.86
N ASN A 352 -15.15 0.42 2.87
CA ASN A 352 -15.94 -0.71 3.32
C ASN A 352 -17.36 -0.62 2.77
N VAL A 353 -17.92 -1.77 2.47
CA VAL A 353 -19.29 -2.12 2.11
C VAL A 353 -20.36 -1.43 3.01
N GLY A 354 -20.18 -0.16 3.30
CA GLY A 354 -21.13 0.71 3.99
C GLY A 354 -22.36 1.06 3.16
N GLY A 355 -22.58 0.35 2.05
CA GLY A 355 -23.72 0.50 1.18
C GLY A 355 -24.50 -0.78 0.93
N LEU A 356 -24.07 -1.93 1.48
CA LEU A 356 -24.94 -3.11 1.45
C LEU A 356 -26.17 -2.85 2.35
N PRO A 357 -27.37 -3.28 1.92
CA PRO A 357 -28.58 -3.19 2.73
C PRO A 357 -28.35 -3.80 4.11
N GLU A 358 -28.94 -3.18 5.16
CA GLU A 358 -28.84 -3.64 6.54
C GLU A 358 -29.34 -5.09 6.72
N ASP A 359 -30.08 -5.62 5.77
CA ASP A 359 -30.67 -6.96 5.75
C ASP A 359 -29.69 -8.04 5.24
N MET A 360 -28.58 -7.67 4.57
CA MET A 360 -27.54 -8.60 4.11
C MET A 360 -26.44 -8.76 5.15
N GLN A 361 -26.57 -9.76 6.00
CA GLN A 361 -25.58 -10.08 7.03
C GLN A 361 -24.56 -11.11 6.51
N PHE A 362 -23.70 -10.69 5.56
CA PHE A 362 -22.56 -11.51 5.21
C PHE A 362 -21.46 -11.44 6.27
N LYS A 363 -20.83 -12.58 6.55
CA LYS A 363 -19.55 -12.59 7.26
C LYS A 363 -18.44 -12.20 6.29
N LEU A 364 -17.50 -11.39 6.74
CA LEU A 364 -16.37 -10.96 5.90
C LEU A 364 -15.25 -11.99 5.92
N ILE A 365 -14.62 -12.18 4.74
CA ILE A 365 -13.34 -12.89 4.58
C ILE A 365 -12.38 -11.92 3.90
N GLU A 366 -11.28 -11.62 4.56
CA GLU A 366 -10.27 -10.66 4.12
C GLU A 366 -8.88 -11.32 4.10
N PRO A 367 -8.59 -12.16 3.09
CA PRO A 367 -7.37 -12.97 3.08
C PRO A 367 -6.07 -12.18 2.97
N LEU A 368 -6.13 -10.91 2.52
CA LEU A 368 -4.96 -10.07 2.30
C LEU A 368 -4.73 -9.05 3.41
N ASN A 369 -5.54 -9.04 4.47
CA ASN A 369 -5.55 -8.01 5.50
C ASN A 369 -4.26 -7.93 6.35
N THR A 370 -3.36 -8.89 6.21
CA THR A 370 -2.03 -8.90 6.83
C THR A 370 -0.90 -8.62 5.84
N LEU A 371 -1.19 -8.42 4.54
CA LEU A 371 -0.19 -8.24 3.49
C LEU A 371 -0.09 -6.78 3.02
N PHE A 372 1.14 -6.34 2.77
CA PHE A 372 1.41 -5.12 2.02
C PHE A 372 1.17 -5.31 0.52
N LYS A 373 1.04 -4.22 -0.22
CA LYS A 373 0.74 -4.25 -1.66
C LYS A 373 1.79 -5.00 -2.50
N ASP A 374 3.05 -4.88 -2.15
CA ASP A 374 4.16 -5.61 -2.78
C ASP A 374 4.10 -7.11 -2.48
N GLU A 375 3.78 -7.50 -1.22
CA GLU A 375 3.55 -8.89 -0.84
C GLU A 375 2.35 -9.50 -1.58
N VAL A 376 1.28 -8.73 -1.82
CA VAL A 376 0.13 -9.18 -2.63
C VAL A 376 0.54 -9.45 -4.08
N ARG A 377 1.43 -8.64 -4.66
CA ARG A 377 1.96 -8.89 -6.00
C ARG A 377 2.83 -10.14 -6.06
N GLU A 378 3.67 -10.33 -5.05
CA GLU A 378 4.46 -11.55 -4.90
C GLU A 378 3.53 -12.78 -4.76
N LEU A 379 2.48 -12.68 -3.93
CA LEU A 379 1.45 -13.71 -3.80
C LEU A 379 0.80 -14.04 -5.14
N GLY A 380 0.43 -13.04 -5.93
CA GLY A 380 -0.13 -13.25 -7.27
C GLY A 380 0.85 -14.00 -8.19
N THR A 381 2.14 -13.67 -8.11
CA THR A 381 3.20 -14.36 -8.88
C THR A 381 3.36 -15.81 -8.45
N GLU A 382 3.42 -16.07 -7.13
CA GLU A 382 3.51 -17.43 -6.57
C GLU A 382 2.26 -18.29 -6.88
N LEU A 383 1.09 -17.67 -7.00
CA LEU A 383 -0.14 -18.32 -7.45
C LEU A 383 -0.15 -18.60 -8.97
N GLY A 384 0.89 -18.18 -9.71
CA GLY A 384 1.01 -18.39 -11.16
C GLY A 384 0.19 -17.42 -12.02
N MET A 385 -0.21 -16.29 -11.48
CA MET A 385 -0.95 -15.26 -12.21
C MET A 385 -0.04 -14.54 -13.21
N PRO A 386 -0.57 -14.18 -14.40
CA PRO A 386 0.23 -13.49 -15.41
C PRO A 386 0.61 -12.07 -14.95
N ASP A 387 1.79 -11.65 -15.37
CA ASP A 387 2.34 -10.32 -15.11
C ASP A 387 1.39 -9.18 -15.50
N SER A 388 0.63 -9.35 -16.56
CA SER A 388 -0.37 -8.39 -17.03
C SER A 388 -1.49 -8.09 -16.02
N ILE A 389 -1.71 -8.97 -15.04
CA ILE A 389 -2.63 -8.76 -13.92
C ILE A 389 -1.87 -8.30 -12.69
N VAL A 390 -0.84 -9.05 -12.27
CA VAL A 390 -0.09 -8.83 -11.03
C VAL A 390 0.58 -7.46 -11.01
N TRP A 391 1.17 -7.05 -12.12
CA TRP A 391 1.92 -5.80 -12.23
C TRP A 391 1.14 -4.69 -12.94
N ARG A 392 -0.14 -4.88 -13.07
CA ARG A 392 -1.01 -3.86 -13.62
C ARG A 392 -0.88 -2.54 -12.84
N GLN A 393 -0.77 -1.43 -13.59
CA GLN A 393 -0.79 -0.11 -12.97
C GLN A 393 -2.15 0.16 -12.28
N PRO A 394 -2.18 1.02 -11.25
CA PRO A 394 -3.42 1.40 -10.60
C PRO A 394 -4.47 1.90 -11.60
N PHE A 395 -5.73 1.52 -11.37
CA PHE A 395 -6.87 2.03 -12.12
C PHE A 395 -7.95 2.45 -11.13
N PRO A 396 -8.46 3.68 -11.23
CA PRO A 396 -9.39 4.19 -10.23
C PRO A 396 -10.72 3.47 -10.29
N GLY A 397 -11.42 3.37 -9.14
CA GLY A 397 -12.75 2.75 -9.07
C GLY A 397 -13.76 3.33 -10.06
N PRO A 398 -13.83 4.68 -10.25
CA PRO A 398 -14.71 5.28 -11.26
C PRO A 398 -14.31 5.02 -12.72
N GLY A 399 -13.21 4.30 -12.96
CA GLY A 399 -12.74 3.97 -14.30
C GLY A 399 -12.39 5.19 -15.13
N LEU A 400 -12.70 5.14 -16.43
CA LEU A 400 -12.48 6.25 -17.37
C LEU A 400 -13.39 7.46 -17.09
N GLY A 401 -14.38 7.34 -16.20
CA GLY A 401 -15.30 8.42 -15.88
C GLY A 401 -14.66 9.68 -15.32
N ILE A 402 -13.51 9.54 -14.61
CA ILE A 402 -12.73 10.67 -14.07
C ILE A 402 -11.57 11.08 -14.99
N ARG A 403 -11.47 10.47 -16.16
CA ARG A 403 -10.51 10.84 -17.22
C ARG A 403 -11.17 11.57 -18.39
N VAL A 404 -12.50 11.66 -18.37
CA VAL A 404 -13.30 12.56 -19.22
C VAL A 404 -13.76 13.73 -18.36
N LEU A 405 -13.08 14.89 -18.48
CA LEU A 405 -13.47 16.08 -17.71
C LEU A 405 -14.80 16.64 -18.22
N GLY A 406 -15.67 17.01 -17.25
CA GLY A 406 -17.01 17.44 -17.55
C GLY A 406 -17.95 16.28 -17.88
N GLU A 407 -18.96 16.51 -18.71
CA GLU A 407 -19.97 15.50 -19.07
C GLU A 407 -19.37 14.32 -19.83
N ILE A 408 -19.76 13.11 -19.44
CA ILE A 408 -19.39 11.86 -20.08
C ILE A 408 -20.35 11.57 -21.24
N THR A 409 -19.80 11.31 -22.43
CA THR A 409 -20.55 10.83 -23.60
C THR A 409 -19.85 9.59 -24.19
N GLU A 410 -20.57 8.80 -24.98
CA GLU A 410 -19.98 7.63 -25.67
C GLU A 410 -18.81 8.05 -26.56
N GLU A 411 -18.92 9.15 -27.33
CA GLU A 411 -17.85 9.69 -28.18
C GLU A 411 -16.59 9.99 -27.34
N LYS A 412 -16.74 10.70 -26.22
CA LYS A 412 -15.62 11.06 -25.36
C LYS A 412 -14.97 9.84 -24.68
N LEU A 413 -15.80 8.87 -24.27
CA LEU A 413 -15.30 7.62 -23.69
C LEU A 413 -14.49 6.81 -24.73
N GLU A 414 -14.97 6.76 -25.97
CA GLU A 414 -14.27 6.05 -27.03
C GLU A 414 -12.91 6.71 -27.34
N ILE A 415 -12.87 8.04 -27.42
CA ILE A 415 -11.63 8.81 -27.60
C ILE A 415 -10.61 8.47 -26.49
N VAL A 416 -11.03 8.50 -25.22
CA VAL A 416 -10.12 8.20 -24.09
C VAL A 416 -9.72 6.71 -24.12
N ARG A 417 -10.64 5.80 -24.41
CA ARG A 417 -10.40 4.36 -24.45
C ARG A 417 -9.37 3.98 -25.52
N GLU A 418 -9.52 4.53 -26.72
CA GLU A 418 -8.60 4.28 -27.82
C GLU A 418 -7.23 4.93 -27.58
N SER A 419 -7.21 6.20 -27.18
CA SER A 419 -5.96 6.92 -26.90
C SER A 419 -5.17 6.29 -25.74
N ASP A 420 -5.85 5.85 -24.66
CA ASP A 420 -5.24 5.16 -23.54
C ASP A 420 -4.64 3.80 -23.94
N ALA A 421 -5.33 3.07 -24.83
CA ALA A 421 -4.83 1.81 -25.36
C ALA A 421 -3.53 2.00 -26.15
N ILE A 422 -3.46 3.03 -27.02
CA ILE A 422 -2.25 3.36 -27.77
C ILE A 422 -1.10 3.76 -26.83
N LEU A 423 -1.38 4.61 -25.83
CA LEU A 423 -0.37 5.01 -24.85
C LEU A 423 0.20 3.79 -24.13
N ARG A 424 -0.65 2.91 -23.61
CA ARG A 424 -0.21 1.71 -22.89
C ARG A 424 0.61 0.77 -23.77
N GLU A 425 0.20 0.59 -25.01
CA GLU A 425 0.92 -0.24 -25.98
C GLU A 425 2.33 0.28 -26.25
N GLU A 426 2.48 1.58 -26.50
CA GLU A 426 3.79 2.18 -26.82
C GLU A 426 4.71 2.26 -25.61
N ILE A 427 4.19 2.52 -24.40
CA ILE A 427 4.95 2.46 -23.14
C ILE A 427 5.48 1.03 -22.90
N ALA A 428 4.65 0.02 -23.10
CA ALA A 428 5.06 -1.38 -22.96
C ALA A 428 6.11 -1.80 -24.02
N LYS A 429 5.93 -1.41 -25.29
CA LYS A 429 6.93 -1.64 -26.36
C LYS A 429 8.28 -1.00 -26.05
N ALA A 430 8.26 0.15 -25.39
CA ALA A 430 9.47 0.84 -24.96
C ALA A 430 10.12 0.25 -23.70
N GLY A 431 9.49 -0.76 -23.07
CA GLY A 431 9.96 -1.39 -21.84
C GLY A 431 9.88 -0.47 -20.60
N LEU A 432 9.01 0.54 -20.62
CA LEU A 432 8.86 1.54 -19.56
C LEU A 432 7.70 1.23 -18.59
N ASP A 433 6.94 0.19 -18.83
CA ASP A 433 5.74 -0.19 -18.07
C ASP A 433 6.02 -0.58 -16.61
N ARG A 434 7.29 -0.87 -16.27
CA ARG A 434 7.74 -1.15 -14.90
C ARG A 434 8.34 0.08 -14.21
N ASP A 435 8.94 1.00 -14.98
CA ASP A 435 9.61 2.19 -14.47
C ASP A 435 8.62 3.35 -14.23
N VAL A 436 7.56 3.42 -15.03
CA VAL A 436 6.50 4.42 -14.89
C VAL A 436 5.37 3.85 -14.03
N TRP A 437 5.18 4.42 -12.85
CA TRP A 437 4.25 3.90 -11.85
C TRP A 437 2.78 3.94 -12.29
N GLN A 438 2.36 5.07 -12.92
CA GLN A 438 1.03 5.22 -13.51
C GLN A 438 1.09 6.13 -14.74
N TYR A 439 0.37 5.76 -15.80
CA TYR A 439 0.27 6.53 -17.03
C TYR A 439 -1.09 6.30 -17.70
N PHE A 440 -1.67 7.37 -18.22
CA PHE A 440 -2.99 7.35 -18.85
C PHE A 440 -3.21 8.58 -19.73
N THR A 441 -4.26 8.52 -20.55
CA THR A 441 -4.78 9.67 -21.27
C THR A 441 -5.96 10.29 -20.55
N VAL A 442 -6.12 11.61 -20.70
CA VAL A 442 -7.23 12.40 -20.17
C VAL A 442 -7.80 13.28 -21.26
N LEU A 443 -9.13 13.43 -21.29
CA LEU A 443 -9.84 14.34 -22.19
C LEU A 443 -10.32 15.57 -21.42
N PRO A 444 -9.57 16.69 -21.47
CA PRO A 444 -9.91 17.90 -20.69
C PRO A 444 -11.08 18.70 -21.29
N GLY A 445 -11.70 18.22 -22.36
CA GLY A 445 -12.83 18.89 -23.02
C GLY A 445 -12.45 20.09 -23.87
N ILE A 446 -11.16 20.38 -24.02
CA ILE A 446 -10.65 21.50 -24.82
C ILE A 446 -10.59 21.08 -26.29
N ARG A 447 -11.17 21.92 -27.16
CA ARG A 447 -11.02 21.79 -28.62
C ARG A 447 -10.05 22.83 -29.17
N SER A 448 -9.31 22.46 -30.17
CA SER A 448 -8.33 23.32 -30.82
C SER A 448 -8.39 23.25 -32.34
N VAL A 449 -7.90 24.30 -33.00
CA VAL A 449 -7.78 24.32 -34.44
C VAL A 449 -6.63 23.43 -34.88
N GLY A 450 -6.86 22.59 -35.86
CA GLY A 450 -5.86 21.76 -36.53
C GLY A 450 -5.97 21.90 -38.05
N VAL A 451 -4.99 21.35 -38.75
CA VAL A 451 -5.01 21.17 -40.19
C VAL A 451 -4.71 19.71 -40.48
N MET A 452 -5.67 18.98 -41.02
CA MET A 452 -5.55 17.58 -41.37
C MET A 452 -5.88 17.41 -42.86
N GLY A 453 -4.90 16.96 -43.63
CA GLY A 453 -4.95 17.09 -45.08
C GLY A 453 -5.03 18.55 -45.49
N ASP A 454 -5.87 18.88 -46.46
CA ASP A 454 -6.07 20.26 -46.92
C ASP A 454 -7.23 20.98 -46.19
N GLY A 455 -7.76 20.35 -45.12
CA GLY A 455 -8.90 20.85 -44.36
C GLY A 455 -8.55 21.39 -42.97
N ARG A 456 -9.26 22.45 -42.55
CA ARG A 456 -9.19 22.97 -41.18
C ARG A 456 -10.10 22.12 -40.31
N THR A 457 -9.58 21.63 -39.16
CA THR A 457 -10.32 20.88 -38.15
C THR A 457 -10.50 21.67 -36.86
N TYR A 458 -11.48 21.30 -36.05
CA TYR A 458 -11.69 21.85 -34.71
C TYR A 458 -12.08 20.69 -33.77
N ASP A 459 -11.03 20.01 -33.28
CA ASP A 459 -11.13 18.72 -32.60
C ASP A 459 -10.56 18.78 -31.19
N TYR A 460 -10.68 17.68 -30.44
CA TYR A 460 -10.24 17.58 -29.06
C TYR A 460 -8.73 17.55 -28.90
N THR A 461 -8.32 18.02 -27.75
CA THR A 461 -6.95 17.87 -27.23
C THR A 461 -6.94 16.72 -26.23
N ILE A 462 -5.99 15.80 -26.36
CA ILE A 462 -5.72 14.75 -25.38
C ILE A 462 -4.53 15.15 -24.51
N GLY A 463 -4.69 15.05 -23.19
CA GLY A 463 -3.61 15.13 -22.23
C GLY A 463 -3.02 13.74 -21.97
N ILE A 464 -1.69 13.65 -21.90
CA ILE A 464 -0.98 12.48 -21.37
C ILE A 464 -0.51 12.81 -19.98
N ARG A 465 -0.85 11.97 -19.02
CA ARG A 465 -0.35 11.99 -17.65
C ARG A 465 0.49 10.75 -17.43
N ALA A 466 1.75 10.93 -17.01
CA ALA A 466 2.61 9.82 -16.60
C ALA A 466 3.47 10.24 -15.41
N VAL A 467 3.52 9.42 -14.37
CA VAL A 467 4.19 9.72 -13.11
C VAL A 467 5.04 8.55 -12.61
N THR A 468 6.11 8.90 -11.93
CA THR A 468 6.91 7.98 -11.11
C THR A 468 6.58 8.24 -9.64
N SER A 469 6.39 7.18 -8.87
CA SER A 469 6.09 7.26 -7.44
C SER A 469 6.52 5.95 -6.76
N ILE A 470 6.68 5.99 -5.44
CA ILE A 470 6.92 4.81 -4.62
C ILE A 470 5.63 4.40 -3.91
N ASP A 471 4.86 5.35 -3.43
CA ASP A 471 3.72 5.15 -2.53
C ASP A 471 2.42 5.84 -2.99
N GLY A 472 2.46 6.62 -4.07
CA GLY A 472 1.35 7.42 -4.57
C GLY A 472 1.06 8.69 -3.76
N MET A 473 1.70 8.91 -2.62
CA MET A 473 1.54 10.13 -1.81
C MET A 473 2.25 11.31 -2.44
N THR A 474 3.46 11.09 -2.92
CA THR A 474 4.23 12.04 -3.72
C THR A 474 4.56 11.43 -5.07
N SER A 475 4.60 12.25 -6.11
CA SER A 475 5.00 11.77 -7.44
C SER A 475 5.68 12.86 -8.26
N GLU A 476 6.61 12.43 -9.10
CA GLU A 476 7.17 13.27 -10.14
C GLU A 476 6.60 12.88 -11.51
N TRP A 477 6.52 13.82 -12.44
CA TRP A 477 6.20 13.49 -13.82
C TRP A 477 7.31 12.62 -14.43
N ALA A 478 6.93 11.58 -15.16
CA ALA A 478 7.87 10.66 -15.79
C ALA A 478 8.57 11.30 -16.99
N ARG A 479 9.89 11.07 -17.14
CA ARG A 479 10.67 11.54 -18.28
C ARG A 479 10.62 10.50 -19.40
N ILE A 480 9.45 10.38 -20.06
CA ILE A 480 9.30 9.49 -21.21
C ILE A 480 10.20 10.01 -22.35
N PRO A 481 10.98 9.15 -23.02
CA PRO A 481 11.79 9.55 -24.18
C PRO A 481 10.96 10.24 -25.25
N TYR A 482 11.49 11.30 -25.84
CA TYR A 482 10.79 12.11 -26.85
C TYR A 482 10.35 11.29 -28.07
N GLU A 483 11.12 10.29 -28.47
CA GLU A 483 10.82 9.40 -29.58
C GLU A 483 9.57 8.56 -29.31
N VAL A 484 9.38 8.15 -28.03
CA VAL A 484 8.20 7.41 -27.59
C VAL A 484 6.98 8.35 -27.58
N LEU A 485 7.13 9.56 -27.01
CA LEU A 485 6.07 10.59 -27.03
C LEU A 485 5.67 10.98 -28.45
N ASP A 486 6.63 11.14 -29.37
CA ASP A 486 6.36 11.42 -30.78
C ASP A 486 5.57 10.29 -31.44
N THR A 487 5.94 9.05 -31.18
CA THR A 487 5.22 7.87 -31.72
C THR A 487 3.80 7.80 -31.15
N ILE A 488 3.61 7.99 -29.84
CA ILE A 488 2.29 8.02 -29.20
C ILE A 488 1.43 9.14 -29.83
N SER A 489 1.98 10.35 -29.94
CA SER A 489 1.27 11.50 -30.50
C SER A 489 0.81 11.25 -31.94
N ARG A 490 1.71 10.75 -32.79
CA ARG A 490 1.38 10.43 -34.19
C ARG A 490 0.31 9.33 -34.29
N ARG A 491 0.42 8.29 -33.48
CA ARG A 491 -0.56 7.21 -33.48
C ARG A 491 -1.93 7.69 -33.04
N ILE A 492 -2.01 8.44 -31.90
CA ILE A 492 -3.30 8.93 -31.40
C ILE A 492 -3.97 9.84 -32.44
N VAL A 493 -3.26 10.78 -33.02
CA VAL A 493 -3.83 11.71 -34.03
C VAL A 493 -4.28 10.97 -35.30
N ASN A 494 -3.61 9.89 -35.70
CA ASN A 494 -3.93 9.16 -36.92
C ASN A 494 -4.97 8.06 -36.72
N GLU A 495 -5.04 7.46 -35.54
CA GLU A 495 -5.86 6.27 -35.26
C GLU A 495 -7.13 6.60 -34.45
N VAL A 496 -7.18 7.75 -33.75
CA VAL A 496 -8.33 8.16 -32.93
C VAL A 496 -9.04 9.34 -33.58
N GLU A 497 -10.31 9.13 -33.94
CA GLU A 497 -11.12 10.18 -34.54
C GLU A 497 -11.34 11.37 -33.59
N HIS A 498 -11.56 12.56 -34.14
CA HIS A 498 -11.85 13.78 -33.37
C HIS A 498 -10.72 14.26 -32.45
N VAL A 499 -9.46 13.86 -32.70
CA VAL A 499 -8.28 14.32 -31.94
C VAL A 499 -7.27 14.95 -32.89
N ASN A 500 -6.87 16.20 -32.61
CA ASN A 500 -5.88 16.90 -33.42
C ASN A 500 -4.69 17.45 -32.62
N ARG A 501 -4.66 17.24 -31.31
CA ARG A 501 -3.60 17.77 -30.44
C ARG A 501 -3.32 16.90 -29.24
N ILE A 502 -2.04 16.71 -28.95
CA ILE A 502 -1.56 15.99 -27.75
C ILE A 502 -0.76 16.95 -26.89
N VAL A 503 -0.98 16.92 -25.57
CA VAL A 503 -0.21 17.66 -24.56
C VAL A 503 0.30 16.71 -23.48
N TYR A 504 1.43 17.03 -22.86
CA TYR A 504 2.00 16.25 -21.79
C TYR A 504 1.98 17.03 -20.49
N ASP A 505 1.40 16.44 -19.42
CA ASP A 505 1.35 17.06 -18.10
C ASP A 505 2.66 16.82 -17.34
N ILE A 506 3.41 17.91 -17.12
CA ILE A 506 4.73 17.93 -16.46
C ILE A 506 4.65 18.41 -15.00
N THR A 507 3.50 18.26 -14.35
CA THR A 507 3.28 18.73 -12.98
C THR A 507 3.50 17.60 -11.98
N SER A 508 4.27 17.87 -10.92
CA SER A 508 4.49 16.91 -9.81
C SER A 508 3.34 16.94 -8.81
N LYS A 509 3.24 15.90 -7.97
CA LYS A 509 2.35 15.85 -6.80
C LYS A 509 3.19 15.95 -5.52
N PRO A 510 3.00 16.96 -4.64
CA PRO A 510 2.24 18.17 -4.91
C PRO A 510 2.88 19.07 -5.96
N PRO A 511 2.21 20.14 -6.51
CA PRO A 511 0.89 20.64 -6.10
C PRO A 511 -0.31 19.95 -6.77
N ALA A 512 -0.12 19.28 -7.92
CA ALA A 512 -1.20 18.56 -8.58
C ALA A 512 -1.53 17.22 -7.89
N THR A 513 -2.65 16.63 -8.28
CA THR A 513 -2.99 15.22 -8.02
C THR A 513 -2.47 14.34 -9.17
N ILE A 514 -2.55 13.01 -9.02
CA ILE A 514 -2.20 12.10 -10.11
C ILE A 514 -3.32 12.07 -11.14
N GLU A 515 -4.54 11.72 -10.72
CA GLU A 515 -5.73 11.85 -11.56
C GLU A 515 -6.16 13.32 -11.64
N TRP A 516 -6.84 13.71 -12.71
CA TRP A 516 -7.26 15.10 -12.94
C TRP A 516 -8.63 15.43 -12.32
N GLU A 517 -9.49 14.42 -12.11
CA GLU A 517 -10.76 14.53 -11.38
C GLU A 517 -10.85 13.55 -10.20
#